data_336abc71c4885fe455d3cb304758cc0f
#
_entry.id   336abc71c4885fe455d3cb304758cc0f
#
_cell.length_a   1.000
_cell.length_b   1.000
_cell.length_c   1.000
_cell.angle_alpha   90.00
_cell.angle_beta   90.00
_cell.angle_gamma   90.00
#
_symmetry.space_group_name_H-M   'P 1'
#
loop_
_entity.id
_entity.type
_entity.pdbx_description
1 polymer ?
#
loop_
_entity_poly.entity_id
_entity_poly.type
_entity_poly.pdbx_seq_one_letter_code
_entity_poly.pdbx_strand_id
1 'polypeptide(L)'
;MEKKTTLAPVAHTADIKEATRKAALVCYGVVDIAHREDTHRADKRLKKGIVEDAIYVKKFPNRTFTVDVYLVLSNEVKITEALVECQKTIMYQLNRAFNKLCTHVNVYGESLSSH
;
A
#
# COMPACT_ATOMS: atom_id res chain seq x y z
N MET A 1 -14.36 15.43 -29.08
CA MET A 1 -14.27 15.28 -28.70
C MET A 1 -13.95 14.80 -28.04
N GLU A 2 -13.80 14.61 -27.60
CA GLU A 2 -13.60 14.21 -27.09
C GLU A 2 -13.43 13.72 -26.34
N LYS A 3 -13.51 13.58 -26.05
CA LYS A 3 -13.52 13.10 -25.38
C LYS A 3 -13.39 12.28 -24.86
N LYS A 4 -13.26 12.00 -24.96
CA LYS A 4 -13.29 11.29 -24.47
C LYS A 4 -13.11 10.74 -23.60
N THR A 5 -12.73 10.63 -23.40
CA THR A 5 -12.65 10.18 -22.63
C THR A 5 -13.12 10.22 -21.62
N THR A 6 -13.21 10.24 -21.75
CA THR A 6 -14.17 10.42 -20.75
C THR A 6 -14.09 9.48 -19.59
N LEU A 7 -13.69 8.32 -19.78
CA LEU A 7 -13.51 7.38 -18.67
C LEU A 7 -12.20 7.67 -17.99
N ALA A 8 -12.25 7.68 -16.66
CA ALA A 8 -11.02 7.76 -15.92
C ALA A 8 -10.16 6.57 -16.30
N PRO A 9 -8.87 6.76 -16.43
CA PRO A 9 -7.99 5.64 -16.70
C PRO A 9 -8.10 4.60 -15.61
N VAL A 10 -7.95 3.35 -16.00
CA VAL A 10 -7.91 2.28 -15.01
C VAL A 10 -6.64 2.47 -14.20
N ALA A 11 -6.77 2.43 -12.88
CA ALA A 11 -5.61 2.54 -12.02
C ALA A 11 -4.76 1.29 -12.15
N HIS A 12 -3.48 1.48 -12.39
CA HIS A 12 -2.57 0.36 -12.50
C HIS A 12 -2.08 -0.05 -11.13
N THR A 13 -1.94 -1.35 -10.94
CA THR A 13 -1.49 -1.86 -9.65
C THR A 13 -0.17 -1.25 -9.21
N ALA A 14 0.77 -1.10 -10.14
CA ALA A 14 2.06 -0.53 -9.77
C ALA A 14 1.91 0.90 -9.27
N ASP A 15 1.03 1.67 -9.88
CA ASP A 15 0.83 3.05 -9.45
C ASP A 15 0.15 3.12 -8.10
N ILE A 16 -0.79 2.22 -7.86
CA ILE A 16 -1.45 2.16 -6.57
C ILE A 16 -0.44 1.80 -5.47
N LYS A 17 0.41 0.83 -5.74
CA LYS A 17 1.42 0.44 -4.77
C LYS A 17 2.40 1.58 -4.47
N GLU A 18 2.80 2.29 -5.50
CA GLU A 18 3.73 3.40 -5.30
C GLU A 18 3.10 4.52 -4.49
N ALA A 19 1.85 4.85 -4.79
CA ALA A 19 1.15 5.88 -4.02
C ALA A 19 0.95 5.45 -2.57
N THR A 20 0.65 4.17 -2.36
CA THR A 20 0.49 3.65 -1.01
C THR A 20 1.80 3.74 -0.26
N ARG A 21 2.89 3.36 -0.91
CA ARG A 21 4.21 3.43 -0.28
C ARG A 21 4.55 4.84 0.15
N LYS A 22 4.35 5.79 -0.75
CA LYS A 22 4.68 7.17 -0.43
C LYS A 22 3.83 7.70 0.71
N ALA A 23 2.54 7.39 0.69
CA ALA A 23 1.65 7.86 1.74
C ALA A 23 2.01 7.24 3.08
N ALA A 24 2.34 5.96 3.09
CA ALA A 24 2.64 5.28 4.34
C ALA A 24 3.93 5.79 4.96
N LEU A 25 4.93 6.06 4.14
CA LEU A 25 6.25 6.40 4.66
C LEU A 25 6.31 7.80 5.28
N VAL A 26 5.32 8.64 5.04
CA VAL A 26 5.29 9.94 5.70
C VAL A 26 4.44 9.94 6.96
N CYS A 27 3.84 8.80 7.30
CA CYS A 27 3.01 8.73 8.48
C CYS A 27 3.87 8.65 9.74
N TYR A 28 3.40 9.32 10.79
CA TYR A 28 4.12 9.32 12.04
C TYR A 28 4.23 7.91 12.58
N GLY A 29 5.42 7.54 12.99
CA GLY A 29 5.66 6.24 13.61
C GLY A 29 5.97 5.13 12.63
N VAL A 30 5.79 5.36 11.34
CA VAL A 30 6.10 4.34 10.36
C VAL A 30 7.58 4.40 10.02
N VAL A 31 8.26 3.28 10.26
CA VAL A 31 9.69 3.18 9.97
C VAL A 31 9.91 2.69 8.55
N ASP A 32 9.10 1.74 8.13
CA ASP A 32 9.27 1.16 6.82
C ASP A 32 8.01 0.38 6.49
N ILE A 33 7.94 -0.06 5.25
CA ILE A 33 6.91 -1.01 4.85
C ILE A 33 7.52 -2.39 4.97
N ALA A 34 6.77 -3.31 5.55
CA ALA A 34 7.27 -4.66 5.71
C ALA A 34 7.54 -5.25 4.33
N HIS A 35 8.48 -6.12 4.27
CA HIS A 35 8.87 -6.74 3.02
C HIS A 35 8.54 -8.21 3.08
N ARG A 36 8.26 -8.76 1.93
CA ARG A 36 8.11 -10.19 1.83
C ARG A 36 8.99 -10.67 0.72
N GLU A 37 9.50 -11.85 0.92
CA GLU A 37 10.30 -12.49 -0.10
C GLU A 37 9.37 -13.32 -0.94
N ASP A 38 9.45 -13.15 -2.24
CA ASP A 38 8.54 -13.85 -3.12
C ASP A 38 9.08 -15.23 -3.41
N THR A 39 8.84 -16.13 -2.48
CA THR A 39 9.34 -17.49 -2.62
C THR A 39 8.44 -18.34 -3.50
N HIS A 40 7.28 -17.83 -3.85
CA HIS A 40 6.41 -18.58 -4.72
C HIS A 40 6.86 -18.55 -6.15
N ARG A 41 7.66 -17.60 -6.48
CA ARG A 41 8.25 -17.59 -7.79
C ARG A 41 9.20 -18.74 -7.88
N ALA A 42 8.71 -19.81 -8.35
CA ALA A 42 9.57 -20.96 -8.50
C ALA A 42 10.59 -20.78 -9.58
N ASP A 43 10.56 -19.68 -10.23
CA ASP A 43 11.46 -19.43 -11.33
C ASP A 43 12.87 -19.25 -10.80
N LYS A 44 13.65 -20.28 -10.96
CA LYS A 44 15.00 -20.27 -10.44
C LYS A 44 15.90 -19.31 -11.18
N ARG A 45 15.45 -18.82 -12.29
CA ARG A 45 16.26 -17.89 -13.05
C ARG A 45 16.19 -16.50 -12.47
N LEU A 46 15.24 -16.26 -11.60
CA LEU A 46 15.15 -14.96 -10.98
C LEU A 46 16.22 -14.82 -9.94
N LYS A 47 16.55 -13.59 -9.68
CA LYS A 47 17.55 -13.31 -8.69
C LYS A 47 17.05 -13.71 -7.33
N LYS A 48 17.94 -14.26 -6.56
CA LYS A 48 17.60 -14.61 -5.20
C LYS A 48 17.44 -13.36 -4.38
N GLY A 49 16.60 -13.47 -3.38
CA GLY A 49 16.44 -12.37 -2.45
C GLY A 49 15.68 -11.20 -2.97
N ILE A 50 14.91 -11.39 -4.03
CA ILE A 50 14.02 -10.33 -4.46
C ILE A 50 13.02 -10.08 -3.35
N VAL A 51 12.97 -8.84 -2.88
CA VAL A 51 12.12 -8.46 -1.78
C VAL A 51 11.16 -7.40 -2.27
N GLU A 52 9.89 -7.58 -1.98
CA GLU A 52 8.87 -6.63 -2.36
C GLU A 52 8.22 -6.06 -1.14
N ASP A 53 7.73 -4.84 -1.27
CA ASP A 53 6.91 -4.26 -0.23
C ASP A 53 5.67 -5.11 -0.05
N ALA A 54 5.25 -5.28 1.19
CA ALA A 54 4.05 -6.06 1.48
C ALA A 54 2.82 -5.17 1.33
N ILE A 55 2.53 -4.83 0.09
CA ILE A 55 1.37 -4.04 -0.30
C ILE A 55 0.57 -4.87 -1.28
N TYR A 56 -0.67 -5.13 -0.94
CA TYR A 56 -1.53 -5.99 -1.75
C TYR A 56 -2.71 -5.20 -2.24
N VAL A 57 -2.91 -5.21 -3.54
CA VAL A 57 -3.99 -4.46 -4.18
C VAL A 57 -4.97 -5.47 -4.76
N LYS A 58 -6.25 -5.27 -4.44
CA LYS A 58 -7.30 -6.08 -5.03
C LYS A 58 -8.22 -5.17 -5.82
N LYS A 59 -8.37 -5.46 -7.09
CA LYS A 59 -9.16 -4.64 -8.00
C LYS A 59 -10.46 -5.35 -8.32
N PHE A 60 -11.51 -4.57 -8.50
CA PHE A 60 -12.84 -5.09 -8.77
C PHE A 60 -13.31 -4.64 -10.14
N PRO A 61 -14.30 -5.34 -10.72
CA PRO A 61 -14.74 -5.00 -12.08
C PRO A 61 -15.28 -3.58 -12.22
N ASN A 62 -15.81 -3.00 -11.14
CA ASN A 62 -16.34 -1.65 -11.20
C ASN A 62 -15.25 -0.59 -11.04
N ARG A 63 -13.98 -0.98 -11.18
CA ARG A 63 -12.82 -0.12 -11.13
C ARG A 63 -12.42 0.32 -9.73
N THR A 64 -13.17 -0.07 -8.73
CA THR A 64 -12.75 0.20 -7.36
C THR A 64 -11.65 -0.78 -6.96
N PHE A 65 -10.96 -0.43 -5.89
CA PHE A 65 -9.91 -1.31 -5.40
C PHE A 65 -9.77 -1.17 -3.90
N THR A 66 -9.14 -2.17 -3.31
CA THR A 66 -8.78 -2.14 -1.91
C THR A 66 -7.28 -2.39 -1.79
N VAL A 67 -6.73 -1.95 -0.67
CA VAL A 67 -5.30 -2.09 -0.44
C VAL A 67 -5.08 -2.63 0.96
N ASP A 68 -4.20 -3.61 1.07
CA ASP A 68 -3.70 -4.09 2.35
C ASP A 68 -2.21 -3.77 2.39
N VAL A 69 -1.77 -3.17 3.48
CA VAL A 69 -0.37 -2.81 3.61
C VAL A 69 0.12 -3.20 5.00
N TYR A 70 1.31 -3.77 5.04
CA TYR A 70 1.94 -4.21 6.28
C TYR A 70 3.11 -3.30 6.58
N LEU A 71 3.12 -2.74 7.78
CA LEU A 71 4.06 -1.69 8.15
C LEU A 71 4.93 -2.14 9.31
N VAL A 72 6.12 -1.56 9.35
CA VAL A 72 6.98 -1.68 10.51
C VAL A 72 6.94 -0.35 11.24
N LEU A 73 6.61 -0.39 12.51
CA LEU A 73 6.42 0.81 13.30
C LEU A 73 7.52 0.95 14.34
N SER A 74 7.81 2.18 14.68
CA SER A 74 8.72 2.47 15.77
C SER A 74 8.15 1.88 17.05
N ASN A 75 9.03 1.33 17.89
CA ASN A 75 8.57 0.81 19.17
C ASN A 75 8.23 1.91 20.18
N GLU A 76 8.34 3.16 19.77
CA GLU A 76 8.03 4.28 20.64
C GLU A 76 6.64 4.83 20.43
N VAL A 77 5.89 4.28 19.48
CA VAL A 77 4.54 4.77 19.23
C VAL A 77 3.53 3.74 19.66
N LYS A 78 2.31 4.21 19.91
CA LYS A 78 1.22 3.29 20.18
C LYS A 78 0.74 2.73 18.85
N ILE A 79 0.84 1.43 18.70
CA ILE A 79 0.61 0.80 17.42
C ILE A 79 -0.79 1.09 16.92
N THR A 80 -1.80 0.91 17.77
CA THR A 80 -3.18 1.09 17.33
C THR A 80 -3.41 2.49 16.81
N GLU A 81 -2.93 3.50 17.55
CA GLU A 81 -3.14 4.87 17.12
C GLU A 81 -2.40 5.18 15.83
N ALA A 82 -1.17 4.68 15.73
CA ALA A 82 -0.39 4.92 14.52
C ALA A 82 -1.05 4.29 13.31
N LEU A 83 -1.59 3.08 13.47
CA LEU A 83 -2.25 2.42 12.36
C LEU A 83 -3.52 3.13 11.93
N VAL A 84 -4.31 3.62 12.89
CA VAL A 84 -5.53 4.35 12.56
C VAL A 84 -5.20 5.60 11.75
N GLU A 85 -4.20 6.35 12.21
CA GLU A 85 -3.84 7.57 11.49
C GLU A 85 -3.26 7.27 10.13
N CYS A 86 -2.45 6.23 10.04
CA CYS A 86 -1.87 5.86 8.76
C CYS A 86 -2.94 5.42 7.78
N GLN A 87 -3.91 4.65 8.26
CA GLN A 87 -5.00 4.22 7.40
C GLN A 87 -5.75 5.41 6.81
N LYS A 88 -6.03 6.40 7.63
CA LYS A 88 -6.74 7.60 7.16
C LYS A 88 -5.91 8.34 6.12
N THR A 89 -4.62 8.47 6.38
CA THR A 89 -3.74 9.18 5.46
C THR A 89 -3.65 8.47 4.12
N ILE A 90 -3.47 7.15 4.15
CA ILE A 90 -3.36 6.39 2.92
C ILE A 90 -4.68 6.48 2.15
N MET A 91 -5.79 6.28 2.83
CA MET A 91 -7.09 6.34 2.19
C MET A 91 -7.31 7.69 1.52
N TYR A 92 -6.99 8.76 2.22
CA TYR A 92 -7.14 10.09 1.67
C TYR A 92 -6.28 10.28 0.41
N GLN A 93 -5.02 9.87 0.49
CA GLN A 93 -4.10 10.07 -0.62
C GLN A 93 -4.50 9.22 -1.82
N LEU A 94 -4.91 7.98 -1.58
CA LEU A 94 -5.31 7.13 -2.68
C LEU A 94 -6.56 7.63 -3.36
N ASN A 95 -7.52 8.11 -2.58
CA ASN A 95 -8.75 8.61 -3.18
C ASN A 95 -8.52 9.92 -3.91
N ARG A 96 -7.57 10.68 -3.46
CA ARG A 96 -7.21 11.91 -4.16
C ARG A 96 -6.49 11.59 -5.48
N ALA A 97 -5.63 10.59 -5.48
CA ALA A 97 -4.86 10.26 -6.66
C ALA A 97 -5.66 9.45 -7.67
N PHE A 98 -6.61 8.65 -7.20
CA PHE A 98 -7.29 7.69 -8.06
C PHE A 98 -8.80 7.89 -8.04
N ASN A 99 -9.23 9.14 -7.98
CA ASN A 99 -10.61 9.51 -8.29
C ASN A 99 -11.62 8.83 -7.39
N LYS A 100 -11.31 8.67 -6.13
CA LYS A 100 -12.19 8.09 -5.12
C LYS A 100 -12.54 6.63 -5.38
N LEU A 101 -11.67 5.93 -6.07
CA LEU A 101 -11.90 4.53 -6.37
C LEU A 101 -11.41 3.58 -5.30
N CYS A 102 -10.70 4.08 -4.30
CA CYS A 102 -10.25 3.23 -3.20
C CYS A 102 -11.36 3.09 -2.18
N THR A 103 -11.85 1.87 -1.98
CA THR A 103 -12.96 1.66 -1.07
C THR A 103 -12.53 1.27 0.32
N HIS A 104 -11.39 0.62 0.46
CA HIS A 104 -10.90 0.20 1.77
C HIS A 104 -9.39 0.19 1.78
N VAL A 105 -8.83 0.60 2.90
CA VAL A 105 -7.41 0.45 3.16
C VAL A 105 -7.29 -0.26 4.50
N ASN A 106 -6.60 -1.38 4.51
CA ASN A 106 -6.34 -2.12 5.73
C ASN A 106 -4.85 -2.03 6.01
N VAL A 107 -4.52 -1.57 7.21
CA VAL A 107 -3.12 -1.46 7.61
C VAL A 107 -2.86 -2.41 8.75
N TYR A 108 -1.74 -3.09 8.65
CA TYR A 108 -1.28 -4.01 9.67
C TYR A 108 0.12 -3.61 10.04
N GLY A 109 0.47 -3.77 11.28
CA GLY A 109 1.78 -3.33 11.69
C GLY A 109 2.34 -4.10 12.84
N GLU A 110 3.63 -4.07 12.92
CA GLU A 110 4.33 -4.64 14.05
C GLU A 110 5.42 -3.70 14.47
N SER A 111 5.73 -3.73 15.74
CA SER A 111 6.78 -2.90 16.27
C SER A 111 8.13 -3.39 15.83
N LEU A 112 8.99 -2.43 15.58
CA LEU A 112 10.38 -2.76 15.37
C LEU A 112 10.94 -3.37 16.64
N SER A 113 11.58 -4.51 16.49
CA SER A 113 12.14 -5.18 17.62
C SER A 113 13.29 -4.35 18.18
N SER A 114 13.35 -4.27 19.50
CA SER A 114 14.36 -3.45 20.12
C SER A 114 15.56 -4.27 20.57
N HIS A 115 15.63 -5.56 20.27
CA HIS A 115 16.81 -6.31 20.68
C HIS A 115 17.31 -7.24 19.65
#